data_577016eb523eb8eefcaa950b8ec50049
#
_entry.id   577016eb523eb8eefcaa950b8ec50049
#
_cell.length_a   1.000
_cell.length_b   1.000
_cell.length_c   1.000
_cell.angle_alpha   90.00
_cell.angle_beta   90.00
_cell.angle_gamma   90.00
#
_symmetry.space_group_name_H-M   'P 1'
#
loop_
_entity.id
_entity.type
_entity.pdbx_description
1 polymer ?
#
loop_
_entity_poly.entity_id
_entity_poly.type
_entity_poly.pdbx_seq_one_letter_code
_entity_poly.pdbx_strand_id
1 'polypeptide(L)'
;MVVGSQDYWDYDFDDTVYKSDPVITDGTFEKGMYTYPSNAPMLSVQNGKELKDRSAVIVGTWKGDVALLRSLEVKDVHAVYELQTIAKFLSLGRADFTLLEFSSKPDMSVSISGLPLVPVPGIKVVLPGNRCWMVSKKHPLGDQVFKALGIGLKRLQQEGTIRRALTESGFFQKRAKGWRVINREE
;
A
#
# COMPACT_ATOMS: atom_id res chain seq x y z
N MET A 1 -15.67 -9.27 -15.84
CA MET A 1 -14.65 -9.61 -14.85
C MET A 1 -14.66 -8.52 -13.80
N VAL A 2 -14.74 -8.87 -12.53
CA VAL A 2 -14.57 -7.93 -11.42
C VAL A 2 -13.08 -7.89 -11.12
N VAL A 3 -12.49 -6.73 -11.14
CA VAL A 3 -11.09 -6.53 -10.81
C VAL A 3 -11.01 -5.70 -9.54
N GLY A 4 -10.27 -6.21 -8.55
CA GLY A 4 -9.92 -5.41 -7.38
C GLY A 4 -9.18 -4.17 -7.84
N SER A 5 -9.66 -3.02 -7.48
CA SER A 5 -9.09 -1.76 -7.91
C SER A 5 -7.96 -1.34 -7.00
N GLN A 6 -6.95 -0.86 -7.62
CA GLN A 6 -6.03 0.09 -7.01
C GLN A 6 -6.62 1.50 -7.12
N ASP A 7 -5.88 2.48 -6.61
CA ASP A 7 -6.28 3.85 -6.59
C ASP A 7 -6.77 4.38 -7.94
N TYR A 8 -7.74 5.25 -7.84
CA TYR A 8 -8.27 6.10 -8.89
C TYR A 8 -7.20 6.75 -9.80
N TRP A 9 -6.02 7.03 -9.25
CA TRP A 9 -4.91 7.69 -9.94
C TRP A 9 -4.15 6.82 -10.94
N ASP A 10 -4.25 5.50 -10.79
CA ASP A 10 -3.42 4.61 -11.59
C ASP A 10 -3.99 4.35 -12.99
N TYR A 11 -5.29 4.65 -13.20
CA TYR A 11 -5.97 4.29 -14.44
C TYR A 11 -7.02 5.33 -14.83
N ASP A 12 -6.84 5.94 -15.98
CA ASP A 12 -7.83 6.78 -16.67
C ASP A 12 -8.81 5.88 -17.45
N PHE A 13 -9.64 5.12 -16.73
CA PHE A 13 -10.58 4.16 -17.29
C PHE A 13 -12.05 4.55 -17.07
N ASP A 14 -12.34 5.80 -16.76
CA ASP A 14 -13.68 6.25 -16.34
C ASP A 14 -14.80 5.89 -17.33
N ASP A 15 -14.50 5.94 -18.64
CA ASP A 15 -15.49 5.61 -19.67
C ASP A 15 -15.68 4.10 -19.87
N THR A 16 -14.77 3.27 -19.36
CA THR A 16 -14.75 1.83 -19.65
C THR A 16 -15.13 0.96 -18.45
N VAL A 17 -15.18 1.54 -17.25
CA VAL A 17 -15.47 0.81 -16.00
C VAL A 17 -16.53 1.51 -15.15
N TYR A 18 -17.27 0.70 -14.38
CA TYR A 18 -18.02 1.15 -13.22
C TYR A 18 -17.11 1.12 -12.00
N LYS A 19 -17.18 2.13 -11.13
CA LYS A 19 -16.48 2.19 -9.85
C LYS A 19 -17.47 2.01 -8.70
N SER A 20 -17.17 1.10 -7.77
CA SER A 20 -18.01 0.93 -6.58
C SER A 20 -17.82 2.05 -5.56
N ASP A 21 -18.63 2.05 -4.52
CA ASP A 21 -18.31 2.77 -3.29
C ASP A 21 -16.94 2.32 -2.76
N PRO A 22 -16.21 3.18 -2.03
CA PRO A 22 -14.90 2.85 -1.51
C PRO A 22 -14.91 1.64 -0.58
N VAL A 23 -14.02 0.69 -0.80
CA VAL A 23 -13.72 -0.39 0.14
C VAL A 23 -12.73 0.09 1.20
N ILE A 24 -11.77 0.92 0.77
CA ILE A 24 -10.81 1.62 1.62
C ILE A 24 -10.98 3.11 1.34
N THR A 25 -11.26 3.87 2.39
CA THR A 25 -11.49 5.32 2.27
C THR A 25 -10.18 6.09 2.32
N ASP A 26 -10.17 7.23 1.65
CA ASP A 26 -9.05 8.17 1.68
C ASP A 26 -8.55 8.43 3.11
N GLY A 27 -7.26 8.49 3.25
CA GLY A 27 -6.61 8.71 4.54
C GLY A 27 -6.51 7.50 5.45
N THR A 28 -7.01 6.33 5.04
CA THR A 28 -6.96 5.10 5.85
C THR A 28 -6.01 4.03 5.32
N PHE A 29 -5.43 4.24 4.13
CA PHE A 29 -4.48 3.30 3.55
C PHE A 29 -3.07 3.57 4.07
N GLU A 30 -2.68 2.85 5.11
CA GLU A 30 -1.37 2.97 5.74
C GLU A 30 -0.39 1.94 5.20
N LYS A 31 0.88 2.34 5.01
CA LYS A 31 2.00 1.45 4.69
C LYS A 31 3.17 1.69 5.63
N GLY A 32 3.87 0.61 5.95
CA GLY A 32 5.15 0.66 6.62
C GLY A 32 6.30 0.84 5.63
N MET A 33 7.38 1.45 6.08
CA MET A 33 8.66 1.38 5.39
C MET A 33 9.36 0.09 5.81
N TYR A 34 9.57 -0.81 4.86
CA TYR A 34 10.16 -2.12 5.12
C TYR A 34 11.60 -2.16 4.64
N THR A 35 12.45 -2.69 5.48
CA THR A 35 13.89 -2.81 5.21
C THR A 35 14.39 -4.20 5.56
N TYR A 36 15.62 -4.50 5.15
CA TYR A 36 16.29 -5.73 5.56
C TYR A 36 16.69 -5.66 7.03
N PRO A 37 16.53 -6.74 7.84
CA PRO A 37 16.71 -6.68 9.30
C PRO A 37 18.09 -6.20 9.77
N SER A 38 19.12 -6.36 8.95
CA SER A 38 20.49 -5.91 9.27
C SER A 38 20.77 -4.45 8.88
N ASN A 39 19.82 -3.75 8.26
CA ASN A 39 19.98 -2.33 7.88
C ASN A 39 19.71 -1.40 9.06
N ALA A 40 20.61 -1.39 10.04
CA ALA A 40 20.49 -0.56 11.24
C ALA A 40 20.31 0.95 10.95
N PRO A 41 21.01 1.55 9.95
CA PRO A 41 20.78 2.96 9.60
C PRO A 41 19.36 3.27 9.15
N MET A 42 18.69 2.34 8.45
CA MET A 42 17.29 2.54 8.07
C MET A 42 16.34 2.30 9.24
N LEU A 43 16.62 1.32 10.09
CA LEU A 43 15.79 1.03 11.27
C LEU A 43 15.80 2.15 12.32
N SER A 44 16.75 3.07 12.29
CA SER A 44 16.85 4.22 13.19
C SER A 44 16.13 5.48 12.69
N VAL A 45 15.60 5.47 11.47
CA VAL A 45 14.87 6.62 10.88
C VAL A 45 13.60 6.93 11.69
N GLN A 46 13.40 8.23 12.03
CA GLN A 46 12.29 8.67 12.86
C GLN A 46 11.38 9.71 12.19
N ASN A 47 11.79 10.27 11.05
CA ASN A 47 11.04 11.32 10.35
C ASN A 47 11.36 11.35 8.84
N GLY A 48 10.54 12.09 8.07
CA GLY A 48 10.67 12.18 6.61
C GLY A 48 11.97 12.85 6.15
N LYS A 49 12.55 13.77 6.93
CA LYS A 49 13.78 14.49 6.54
C LYS A 49 15.00 13.56 6.45
N GLU A 50 15.00 12.49 7.26
CA GLU A 50 16.07 11.49 7.27
C GLU A 50 16.02 10.54 6.06
N LEU A 51 14.96 10.61 5.26
CA LEU A 51 14.84 9.83 4.02
C LEU A 51 15.55 10.47 2.83
N LYS A 52 15.96 11.75 2.92
CA LYS A 52 16.62 12.48 1.81
C LYS A 52 17.95 11.85 1.37
N ASP A 53 18.61 11.13 2.27
CA ASP A 53 19.85 10.42 2.00
C ASP A 53 19.64 8.90 1.78
N ARG A 54 18.38 8.47 1.69
CA ARG A 54 18.02 7.05 1.54
C ARG A 54 17.51 6.77 0.14
N SER A 55 17.64 5.52 -0.28
CA SER A 55 17.12 5.02 -1.55
C SER A 55 15.98 4.04 -1.33
N ALA A 56 14.94 4.13 -2.15
CA ALA A 56 13.79 3.23 -2.13
C ALA A 56 13.74 2.36 -3.38
N VAL A 57 13.19 1.15 -3.25
CA VAL A 57 12.82 0.31 -4.38
C VAL A 57 11.32 0.01 -4.31
N ILE A 58 10.63 0.11 -5.43
CA ILE A 58 9.17 -0.06 -5.49
C ILE A 58 8.74 -0.67 -6.83
N VAL A 59 7.60 -1.35 -6.87
CA VAL A 59 7.01 -1.79 -8.14
C VAL A 59 6.56 -0.56 -8.93
N GLY A 60 7.09 -0.35 -10.12
CA GLY A 60 6.87 0.87 -10.91
C GLY A 60 5.43 1.10 -11.35
N THR A 61 4.60 0.05 -11.38
CA THR A 61 3.17 0.16 -11.65
C THR A 61 2.35 0.67 -10.46
N TRP A 62 2.94 0.72 -9.25
CA TRP A 62 2.30 1.32 -8.07
C TRP A 62 2.53 2.83 -8.08
N LYS A 63 1.86 3.52 -8.98
CA LYS A 63 2.09 4.95 -9.26
C LYS A 63 1.89 5.85 -8.04
N GLY A 64 0.89 5.54 -7.20
CA GLY A 64 0.65 6.27 -5.96
C GLY A 64 1.83 6.18 -4.98
N ASP A 65 2.42 4.98 -4.83
CA ASP A 65 3.61 4.77 -4.00
C ASP A 65 4.83 5.51 -4.58
N VAL A 66 5.03 5.45 -5.90
CA VAL A 66 6.12 6.17 -6.58
C VAL A 66 5.99 7.68 -6.38
N ALA A 67 4.80 8.23 -6.55
CA ALA A 67 4.53 9.65 -6.35
C ALA A 67 4.79 10.06 -4.89
N LEU A 68 4.35 9.24 -3.94
CA LEU A 68 4.56 9.47 -2.52
C LEU A 68 6.06 9.48 -2.16
N LEU A 69 6.83 8.50 -2.63
CA LEU A 69 8.28 8.45 -2.37
C LEU A 69 9.00 9.67 -2.93
N ARG A 70 8.57 10.16 -4.10
CA ARG A 70 9.12 11.40 -4.68
C ARG A 70 8.75 12.64 -3.86
N SER A 71 7.53 12.72 -3.34
CA SER A 71 7.10 13.84 -2.48
C SER A 71 7.83 13.89 -1.13
N LEU A 72 8.33 12.75 -0.66
CA LEU A 72 9.18 12.65 0.53
C LEU A 72 10.65 13.00 0.24
N GLU A 73 10.96 13.40 -1.00
CA GLU A 73 12.32 13.77 -1.42
C GLU A 73 13.35 12.66 -1.15
N VAL A 74 12.93 11.40 -1.25
CA VAL A 74 13.83 10.25 -1.17
C VAL A 74 14.89 10.37 -2.25
N LYS A 75 16.18 10.15 -1.91
CA LYS A 75 17.33 10.35 -2.80
C LYS A 75 17.17 9.67 -4.15
N ASP A 76 16.89 8.39 -4.13
CA ASP A 76 16.70 7.57 -5.34
C ASP A 76 15.47 6.68 -5.20
N VAL A 77 14.62 6.61 -6.23
CA VAL A 77 13.47 5.72 -6.29
C VAL A 77 13.64 4.75 -7.46
N HIS A 78 14.03 3.53 -7.15
CA HIS A 78 14.22 2.45 -8.12
C HIS A 78 12.88 1.79 -8.45
N ALA A 79 12.35 2.04 -9.64
CA ALA A 79 11.15 1.39 -10.13
C ALA A 79 11.49 0.04 -10.76
N VAL A 80 10.93 -1.05 -10.21
CA VAL A 80 11.10 -2.42 -10.70
C VAL A 80 9.79 -2.98 -11.24
N TYR A 81 9.85 -4.05 -12.05
CA TYR A 81 8.65 -4.66 -12.64
C TYR A 81 8.01 -5.71 -11.74
N GLU A 82 8.79 -6.38 -10.92
CA GLU A 82 8.35 -7.54 -10.14
C GLU A 82 8.65 -7.36 -8.66
N LEU A 83 7.73 -7.83 -7.82
CA LEU A 83 7.85 -7.78 -6.37
C LEU A 83 9.11 -8.51 -5.85
N GLN A 84 9.48 -9.62 -6.48
CA GLN A 84 10.66 -10.42 -6.10
C GLN A 84 11.96 -9.63 -6.26
N THR A 85 12.02 -8.69 -7.20
CA THR A 85 13.19 -7.85 -7.43
C THR A 85 13.44 -6.89 -6.26
N ILE A 86 12.39 -6.49 -5.54
CA ILE A 86 12.51 -5.66 -4.32
C ILE A 86 13.40 -6.35 -3.28
N ALA A 87 13.11 -7.60 -2.97
CA ALA A 87 13.89 -8.35 -1.98
C ALA A 87 15.39 -8.42 -2.37
N LYS A 88 15.68 -8.63 -3.65
CA LYS A 88 17.06 -8.66 -4.17
C LYS A 88 17.75 -7.30 -4.03
N PHE A 89 17.07 -6.20 -4.32
CA PHE A 89 17.64 -4.85 -4.15
C PHE A 89 18.00 -4.58 -2.68
N LEU A 90 17.09 -4.90 -1.77
CA LEU A 90 17.29 -4.68 -0.34
C LEU A 90 18.40 -5.56 0.23
N SER A 91 18.43 -6.84 -0.13
CA SER A 91 19.47 -7.77 0.37
C SER A 91 20.89 -7.47 -0.13
N LEU A 92 21.00 -6.85 -1.31
CA LEU A 92 22.28 -6.43 -1.89
C LEU A 92 22.67 -4.99 -1.51
N GLY A 93 21.90 -4.31 -0.66
CA GLY A 93 22.13 -2.92 -0.27
C GLY A 93 22.04 -1.93 -1.43
N ARG A 94 21.31 -2.26 -2.51
CA ARG A 94 21.07 -1.37 -3.66
C ARG A 94 19.93 -0.38 -3.43
N ALA A 95 19.13 -0.64 -2.42
CA ALA A 95 18.12 0.25 -1.88
C ALA A 95 18.02 0.03 -0.37
N ASP A 96 17.60 1.05 0.36
CA ASP A 96 17.47 1.01 1.81
C ASP A 96 16.12 0.45 2.26
N PHE A 97 15.03 0.76 1.54
CA PHE A 97 13.67 0.37 1.94
C PHE A 97 12.69 0.26 0.78
N THR A 98 11.51 -0.26 1.10
CA THR A 98 10.32 -0.27 0.24
C THR A 98 9.07 0.06 1.04
N LEU A 99 7.95 0.39 0.37
CA LEU A 99 6.64 0.57 1.01
C LEU A 99 5.81 -0.71 0.84
N LEU A 100 5.32 -1.27 1.96
CA LEU A 100 4.42 -2.43 1.96
C LEU A 100 3.31 -2.25 2.98
N GLU A 101 2.19 -2.92 2.76
CA GLU A 101 1.14 -3.08 3.74
C GLU A 101 1.67 -3.84 4.96
N PHE A 102 1.16 -3.50 6.15
CA PHE A 102 1.50 -4.23 7.37
C PHE A 102 0.95 -5.66 7.32
N SER A 103 1.69 -6.59 7.90
CA SER A 103 1.23 -7.96 8.07
C SER A 103 0.53 -8.17 9.41
N SER A 104 -0.24 -9.26 9.53
CA SER A 104 -0.87 -9.67 10.78
C SER A 104 0.09 -10.28 11.80
N LYS A 105 1.35 -10.56 11.43
CA LYS A 105 2.34 -11.13 12.34
C LYS A 105 2.62 -10.22 13.54
N PRO A 106 3.00 -10.77 14.70
CA PRO A 106 3.30 -9.98 15.90
C PRO A 106 4.39 -8.92 15.70
N ASP A 107 5.42 -9.23 14.92
CA ASP A 107 6.53 -8.34 14.56
C ASP A 107 6.27 -7.55 13.26
N MET A 108 5.10 -7.73 12.67
CA MET A 108 4.70 -7.14 11.39
C MET A 108 5.65 -7.46 10.22
N SER A 109 6.52 -8.46 10.36
CA SER A 109 7.44 -8.86 9.30
C SER A 109 6.69 -9.40 8.08
N VAL A 110 7.26 -9.20 6.90
CA VAL A 110 6.84 -9.81 5.64
C VAL A 110 7.97 -10.63 5.05
N SER A 111 7.66 -11.51 4.12
CA SER A 111 8.68 -12.25 3.39
C SER A 111 8.42 -12.12 1.89
N ILE A 112 9.43 -11.70 1.14
CA ILE A 112 9.40 -11.66 -0.32
C ILE A 112 10.47 -12.63 -0.83
N SER A 113 10.05 -13.66 -1.56
CA SER A 113 10.95 -14.70 -2.08
C SER A 113 11.86 -15.35 -1.01
N GLY A 114 11.31 -15.57 0.19
CA GLY A 114 12.04 -16.15 1.31
C GLY A 114 12.92 -15.16 2.10
N LEU A 115 13.10 -13.94 1.63
CA LEU A 115 13.87 -12.91 2.34
C LEU A 115 12.97 -12.17 3.34
N PRO A 116 13.33 -12.12 4.63
CA PRO A 116 12.56 -11.41 5.64
C PRO A 116 12.78 -9.91 5.52
N LEU A 117 11.68 -9.15 5.64
CA LEU A 117 11.68 -7.70 5.74
C LEU A 117 10.93 -7.30 7.00
N VAL A 118 11.43 -6.29 7.68
CA VAL A 118 10.83 -5.75 8.89
C VAL A 118 10.46 -4.29 8.70
N PRO A 119 9.37 -3.80 9.31
CA PRO A 119 9.02 -2.41 9.22
C PRO A 119 9.97 -1.55 10.06
N VAL A 120 10.29 -0.35 9.60
CA VAL A 120 10.96 0.69 10.39
C VAL A 120 10.01 1.10 11.51
N PRO A 121 10.42 0.95 12.79
CA PRO A 121 9.50 1.16 13.90
C PRO A 121 9.17 2.65 14.11
N GLY A 122 7.95 2.92 14.53
CA GLY A 122 7.52 4.27 14.94
C GLY A 122 7.07 5.19 13.83
N ILE A 123 7.30 4.84 12.57
CA ILE A 123 6.94 5.67 11.40
C ILE A 123 6.14 4.90 10.35
N LYS A 124 5.25 5.59 9.67
CA LYS A 124 4.43 5.06 8.58
C LYS A 124 4.09 6.15 7.57
N VAL A 125 3.57 5.75 6.44
CA VAL A 125 3.00 6.64 5.43
C VAL A 125 1.52 6.34 5.23
N VAL A 126 0.78 7.32 4.74
CA VAL A 126 -0.63 7.17 4.33
C VAL A 126 -0.74 7.51 2.86
N LEU A 127 -1.22 6.58 2.06
CA LEU A 127 -1.50 6.83 0.65
C LEU A 127 -2.82 7.60 0.53
N PRO A 128 -2.88 8.62 -0.33
CA PRO A 128 -4.12 9.33 -0.62
C PRO A 128 -5.04 8.48 -1.50
N GLY A 129 -6.31 8.87 -1.53
CA GLY A 129 -7.31 8.33 -2.43
C GLY A 129 -8.12 7.17 -1.86
N ASN A 130 -9.22 6.89 -2.55
CA ASN A 130 -10.13 5.79 -2.23
C ASN A 130 -9.73 4.54 -3.03
N ARG A 131 -9.93 3.36 -2.47
CA ARG A 131 -9.85 2.10 -3.20
C ARG A 131 -11.23 1.51 -3.43
N CYS A 132 -11.55 1.30 -4.69
CA CYS A 132 -12.85 0.85 -5.15
C CYS A 132 -12.71 -0.43 -5.97
N TRP A 133 -13.77 -1.20 -6.10
CA TRP A 133 -13.86 -2.26 -7.09
C TRP A 133 -14.20 -1.66 -8.46
N MET A 134 -13.55 -2.16 -9.51
CA MET A 134 -13.85 -1.80 -10.90
C MET A 134 -14.51 -2.97 -11.62
N VAL A 135 -15.59 -2.67 -12.36
CA VAL A 135 -16.31 -3.64 -13.19
C VAL A 135 -16.34 -3.13 -14.62
N SER A 136 -15.92 -3.94 -15.58
CA SER A 136 -15.90 -3.56 -16.98
C SER A 136 -17.31 -3.28 -17.52
N LYS A 137 -17.52 -2.10 -18.10
CA LYS A 137 -18.75 -1.75 -18.83
C LYS A 137 -18.93 -2.55 -20.13
N LYS A 138 -17.84 -3.03 -20.71
CA LYS A 138 -17.85 -3.82 -21.95
C LYS A 138 -18.24 -5.29 -21.73
N HIS A 139 -18.26 -5.77 -20.50
CA HIS A 139 -18.66 -7.15 -20.21
C HIS A 139 -20.19 -7.28 -20.31
N PRO A 140 -20.75 -8.31 -20.97
CA PRO A 140 -22.22 -8.46 -21.13
C PRO A 140 -22.99 -8.43 -19.81
N LEU A 141 -22.41 -8.92 -18.73
CA LEU A 141 -22.98 -8.90 -17.37
C LEU A 141 -22.46 -7.76 -16.50
N GLY A 142 -21.73 -6.79 -17.06
CA GLY A 142 -21.03 -5.76 -16.31
C GLY A 142 -21.97 -4.94 -15.41
N ASP A 143 -23.11 -4.50 -15.96
CA ASP A 143 -24.11 -3.74 -15.19
C ASP A 143 -24.74 -4.58 -14.06
N GLN A 144 -25.08 -5.85 -14.33
CA GLN A 144 -25.65 -6.74 -13.33
C GLN A 144 -24.65 -7.04 -12.19
N VAL A 145 -23.38 -7.30 -12.56
CA VAL A 145 -22.31 -7.54 -11.58
C VAL A 145 -22.07 -6.31 -10.73
N PHE A 146 -22.05 -5.12 -11.35
CA PHE A 146 -21.86 -3.86 -10.64
C PHE A 146 -22.98 -3.59 -9.63
N LYS A 147 -24.23 -3.78 -10.02
CA LYS A 147 -25.40 -3.63 -9.14
C LYS A 147 -25.35 -4.61 -7.96
N ALA A 148 -25.08 -5.89 -8.25
CA ALA A 148 -24.97 -6.92 -7.22
C ALA A 148 -23.80 -6.64 -6.25
N LEU A 149 -22.66 -6.21 -6.79
CA LEU A 149 -21.50 -5.81 -6.00
C LEU A 149 -21.82 -4.64 -5.06
N GLY A 150 -22.52 -3.61 -5.55
CA GLY A 150 -22.92 -2.44 -4.74
C GLY A 150 -23.82 -2.82 -3.57
N ILE A 151 -24.81 -3.71 -3.82
CA ILE A 151 -25.69 -4.22 -2.76
C ILE A 151 -24.89 -5.01 -1.72
N GLY A 152 -24.04 -5.93 -2.18
CA GLY A 152 -23.21 -6.78 -1.31
C GLY A 152 -22.21 -5.96 -0.50
N LEU A 153 -21.52 -5.01 -1.15
CA LEU A 153 -20.56 -4.13 -0.50
C LEU A 153 -21.21 -3.30 0.62
N LYS A 154 -22.34 -2.69 0.34
CA LYS A 154 -23.09 -1.89 1.31
C LYS A 154 -23.48 -2.71 2.54
N ARG A 155 -23.99 -3.93 2.32
CA ARG A 155 -24.31 -4.87 3.40
C ARG A 155 -23.07 -5.22 4.24
N LEU A 156 -21.97 -5.62 3.61
CA LEU A 156 -20.73 -5.99 4.30
C LEU A 156 -20.11 -4.82 5.07
N GLN A 157 -20.27 -3.58 4.57
CA GLN A 157 -19.86 -2.37 5.29
C GLN A 157 -20.72 -2.15 6.53
N GLN A 158 -22.04 -2.25 6.41
CA GLN A 158 -22.98 -2.10 7.54
C GLN A 158 -22.75 -3.16 8.64
N GLU A 159 -22.46 -4.37 8.26
CA GLU A 159 -22.13 -5.49 9.17
C GLU A 159 -20.72 -5.38 9.77
N GLY A 160 -19.91 -4.41 9.33
CA GLY A 160 -18.51 -4.23 9.75
C GLY A 160 -17.57 -5.36 9.27
N THR A 161 -18.03 -6.21 8.35
CA THR A 161 -17.27 -7.38 7.87
C THR A 161 -16.01 -6.97 7.14
N ILE A 162 -16.06 -5.94 6.29
CA ILE A 162 -14.89 -5.43 5.57
C ILE A 162 -13.83 -4.93 6.56
N ARG A 163 -14.23 -4.09 7.52
CA ARG A 163 -13.31 -3.57 8.53
C ARG A 163 -12.67 -4.67 9.36
N ARG A 164 -13.45 -5.69 9.74
CA ARG A 164 -12.96 -6.85 10.49
C ARG A 164 -11.92 -7.62 9.66
N ALA A 165 -12.24 -7.97 8.41
CA ALA A 165 -11.34 -8.70 7.52
C ALA A 165 -10.02 -7.94 7.27
N LEU A 166 -10.08 -6.63 7.02
CA LEU A 166 -8.90 -5.78 6.85
C LEU A 166 -8.05 -5.68 8.13
N THR A 167 -8.70 -5.73 9.30
CA THR A 167 -7.98 -5.74 10.59
C THR A 167 -7.31 -7.10 10.85
N GLU A 168 -8.00 -8.19 10.58
CA GLU A 168 -7.49 -9.56 10.76
C GLU A 168 -6.34 -9.88 9.80
N SER A 169 -6.38 -9.35 8.56
CA SER A 169 -5.29 -9.47 7.59
C SER A 169 -4.04 -8.65 7.97
N GLY A 170 -4.14 -7.72 8.90
CA GLY A 170 -3.07 -6.80 9.28
C GLY A 170 -3.05 -5.49 8.49
N PHE A 171 -3.94 -5.33 7.50
CA PHE A 171 -4.04 -4.08 6.73
C PHE A 171 -4.30 -2.87 7.65
N PHE A 172 -5.27 -2.97 8.56
CA PHE A 172 -5.45 -2.02 9.66
C PHE A 172 -4.66 -2.50 10.87
N GLN A 173 -3.38 -2.14 10.93
CA GLN A 173 -2.47 -2.65 11.96
C GLN A 173 -2.59 -1.89 13.28
N LYS A 174 -3.15 -2.56 14.30
CA LYS A 174 -3.37 -1.95 15.63
C LYS A 174 -2.07 -1.51 16.32
N ARG A 175 -0.97 -2.24 16.09
CA ARG A 175 0.35 -1.92 16.69
C ARG A 175 0.97 -0.66 16.09
N ALA A 176 0.65 -0.36 14.83
CA ALA A 176 1.10 0.86 14.16
C ALA A 176 0.16 2.05 14.36
N LYS A 177 -0.92 1.93 15.17
CA LYS A 177 -1.92 2.99 15.37
C LYS A 177 -1.30 4.30 15.88
N GLY A 178 -0.33 4.24 16.78
CA GLY A 178 0.35 5.41 17.34
C GLY A 178 1.61 5.83 16.58
N TRP A 179 1.92 5.19 15.43
CA TRP A 179 3.09 5.54 14.66
C TRP A 179 2.89 6.87 13.94
N ARG A 180 3.99 7.64 13.83
CA ARG A 180 4.03 8.93 13.16
C ARG A 180 3.78 8.78 11.66
N VAL A 181 2.88 9.58 11.10
CA VAL A 181 2.62 9.67 9.65
C VAL A 181 3.54 10.72 9.05
N ILE A 182 4.62 10.30 8.39
CA ILE A 182 5.69 11.21 7.98
C ILE A 182 5.43 11.98 6.68
N ASN A 183 4.44 11.61 5.90
CA ASN A 183 4.05 12.32 4.68
C ASN A 183 2.89 13.32 4.87
N ARG A 184 2.55 13.62 6.12
CA ARG A 184 1.57 14.65 6.51
C ARG A 184 2.13 15.64 7.53
N GLU A 185 3.44 15.63 7.74
CA GLU A 185 4.12 16.62 8.58
C GLU A 185 4.29 17.90 7.76
N GLU A 186 3.86 19.03 8.32
CA GLU A 186 4.12 20.38 7.83
C GLU A 186 5.56 20.82 8.14
#